data_cc511b23e19111fc327afe1574b71416
#
_entry.id   cc511b23e19111fc327afe1574b71416
#
_cell.length_a   1.000
_cell.length_b   1.000
_cell.length_c   1.000
_cell.angle_alpha   90.00
_cell.angle_beta   90.00
_cell.angle_gamma   90.00
#
_symmetry.space_group_name_H-M   'P 1'
#
loop_
_entity.id
_entity.type
_entity.pdbx_description
1 polymer ?
#
loop_
_entity_poly.entity_id
_entity_poly.type
_entity_poly.pdbx_seq_one_letter_code
_entity_poly.pdbx_strand_id
1 'polypeptide(L)'
;MGWGSKDIVEITGKTSATHYFSKSQWHFPTREHYDAIRAAANGSAFHKDYDLLKKDYYATRAYFNNTHDNMNNVWHFARHKKDGSEGGHATPKPIPLCERAIKSSCPDDGLVIDSFMGSGSTMVAAHQLNRKCYGMELDPKYCQVIVDRMHKLDPSLEIKINGKPYDK
;
A
#
# COMPACT_ATOMS: atom_id res chain seq x y z
N MET A 1 17.24 17.55 26.29
CA MET A 1 18.52 16.90 26.01
C MET A 1 19.17 17.58 24.82
N GLY A 2 20.43 18.03 24.96
CA GLY A 2 21.12 18.74 23.88
C GLY A 2 22.04 17.82 23.06
N TRP A 3 21.55 16.64 22.65
CA TRP A 3 22.33 15.71 21.82
C TRP A 3 22.53 16.27 20.42
N GLY A 4 23.77 16.19 19.96
CA GLY A 4 24.15 16.50 18.58
C GLY A 4 24.33 15.24 17.74
N SER A 5 24.68 15.44 16.48
CA SER A 5 24.91 14.33 15.53
C SER A 5 25.98 13.32 16.01
N LYS A 6 26.99 13.79 16.74
CA LYS A 6 28.07 12.93 17.28
C LYS A 6 27.53 11.93 18.30
N ASP A 7 26.68 12.40 19.22
CA ASP A 7 26.09 11.56 20.27
C ASP A 7 25.22 10.46 19.66
N ILE A 8 24.46 10.76 18.61
CA ILE A 8 23.63 9.79 17.90
C ILE A 8 24.48 8.74 17.18
N VAL A 9 25.58 9.13 16.57
CA VAL A 9 26.51 8.18 15.94
C VAL A 9 27.14 7.26 16.98
N GLU A 10 27.52 7.79 18.12
CA GLU A 10 28.10 7.00 19.22
C GLU A 10 27.10 5.97 19.75
N ILE A 11 25.84 6.38 19.97
CA ILE A 11 24.78 5.50 20.49
C ILE A 11 24.38 4.42 19.49
N THR A 12 24.28 4.73 18.20
CA THR A 12 23.73 3.83 17.17
C THR A 12 24.79 3.13 16.34
N GLY A 13 26.04 3.57 16.38
CA GLY A 13 27.12 3.08 15.53
C GLY A 13 26.97 3.41 14.04
N LYS A 14 26.01 4.28 13.66
CA LYS A 14 25.68 4.58 12.25
C LYS A 14 25.61 6.08 11.99
N THR A 15 26.36 6.55 11.00
CA THR A 15 26.32 7.96 10.56
C THR A 15 24.98 8.36 9.97
N SER A 16 24.27 7.42 9.30
CA SER A 16 22.93 7.66 8.77
C SER A 16 21.87 7.92 9.85
N ALA A 17 22.12 7.54 11.10
CA ALA A 17 21.19 7.77 12.22
C ALA A 17 21.06 9.26 12.58
N THR A 18 21.98 10.11 12.14
CA THR A 18 21.90 11.58 12.34
C THR A 18 20.65 12.19 11.67
N HIS A 19 20.12 11.54 10.65
CA HIS A 19 18.87 11.96 9.97
C HIS A 19 17.61 11.76 10.80
N TYR A 20 17.66 10.98 11.90
CA TYR A 20 16.48 10.80 12.77
C TYR A 20 16.04 12.10 13.45
N PHE A 21 16.92 13.10 13.54
CA PHE A 21 16.62 14.40 14.12
C PHE A 21 16.76 15.58 13.12
N SER A 22 16.96 15.26 11.85
CA SER A 22 17.07 16.26 10.79
C SER A 22 15.70 16.85 10.45
N LYS A 23 15.60 18.18 10.31
CA LYS A 23 14.36 18.82 9.85
C LYS A 23 14.06 18.62 8.37
N SER A 24 15.08 18.40 7.54
CA SER A 24 14.96 18.33 6.08
C SER A 24 15.07 16.92 5.52
N GLN A 25 15.75 16.02 6.22
CA GLN A 25 16.04 14.65 5.77
C GLN A 25 15.67 13.62 6.85
N TRP A 26 14.56 13.87 7.53
CA TRP A 26 14.13 13.02 8.62
C TRP A 26 13.73 11.61 8.15
N HIS A 27 14.27 10.60 8.81
CA HIS A 27 13.93 9.20 8.61
C HIS A 27 13.33 8.60 9.87
N PHE A 28 12.42 7.65 9.71
CA PHE A 28 11.94 6.87 10.84
C PHE A 28 13.05 5.91 11.30
N PRO A 29 13.38 5.85 12.60
CA PRO A 29 14.46 5.00 13.10
C PRO A 29 14.15 3.50 12.91
N THR A 30 15.18 2.69 12.79
CA THR A 30 15.04 1.24 12.96
C THR A 30 14.70 0.93 14.42
N ARG A 31 14.10 -0.24 14.67
CA ARG A 31 13.82 -0.68 16.05
C ARG A 31 15.09 -0.68 16.90
N GLU A 32 16.16 -1.28 16.39
CA GLU A 32 17.46 -1.36 17.08
C GLU A 32 17.98 0.03 17.49
N HIS A 33 17.98 0.99 16.55
CA HIS A 33 18.43 2.35 16.85
C HIS A 33 17.48 3.08 17.81
N TYR A 34 16.17 2.87 17.67
CA TYR A 34 15.19 3.48 18.59
C TYR A 34 15.42 2.98 20.02
N ASP A 35 15.60 1.67 20.21
CA ASP A 35 15.80 1.07 21.53
C ASP A 35 17.14 1.52 22.14
N ALA A 36 18.21 1.61 21.32
CA ALA A 36 19.50 2.12 21.77
C ALA A 36 19.42 3.59 22.23
N ILE A 37 18.76 4.44 21.45
CA ILE A 37 18.58 5.86 21.79
C ILE A 37 17.69 6.01 23.03
N ARG A 38 16.63 5.20 23.15
CA ARG A 38 15.73 5.19 24.31
C ARG A 38 16.46 4.78 25.59
N ALA A 39 17.31 3.75 25.49
CA ALA A 39 18.13 3.30 26.61
C ALA A 39 19.14 4.36 27.07
N ALA A 40 19.84 5.01 26.13
CA ALA A 40 20.77 6.10 26.42
C ALA A 40 20.07 7.33 27.04
N ALA A 41 18.80 7.56 26.71
CA ALA A 41 17.98 8.63 27.26
C ALA A 41 17.36 8.30 28.63
N ASN A 42 17.68 7.14 29.22
CA ASN A 42 17.10 6.66 30.49
C ASN A 42 15.56 6.70 30.50
N GLY A 43 14.92 6.49 29.34
CA GLY A 43 13.48 6.49 29.19
C GLY A 43 12.79 7.86 29.33
N SER A 44 13.51 8.92 29.65
CA SER A 44 12.92 10.23 30.00
C SER A 44 12.37 10.99 28.80
N ALA A 45 12.83 10.71 27.57
CA ALA A 45 12.46 11.46 26.36
C ALA A 45 11.57 10.67 25.40
N PHE A 46 11.35 9.38 25.63
CA PHE A 46 10.64 8.50 24.72
C PHE A 46 9.47 7.81 25.43
N HIS A 47 8.29 8.44 25.39
CA HIS A 47 7.10 7.98 26.11
C HIS A 47 6.33 6.86 25.39
N LYS A 48 6.51 6.73 24.07
CA LYS A 48 5.84 5.70 23.26
C LYS A 48 6.81 4.53 23.05
N ASP A 49 6.29 3.31 22.97
CA ASP A 49 7.07 2.22 22.43
C ASP A 49 7.23 2.34 20.91
N TYR A 50 8.15 1.56 20.35
CA TYR A 50 8.48 1.64 18.94
C TYR A 50 7.30 1.35 18.02
N ASP A 51 6.47 0.34 18.33
CA ASP A 51 5.39 -0.08 17.47
C ASP A 51 4.26 0.95 17.45
N LEU A 52 3.95 1.53 18.60
CA LEU A 52 2.98 2.61 18.70
C LEU A 52 3.48 3.86 17.94
N LEU A 53 4.75 4.22 18.11
CA LEU A 53 5.35 5.35 17.40
C LEU A 53 5.34 5.11 15.88
N LYS A 54 5.67 3.90 15.44
CA LYS A 54 5.66 3.47 14.05
C LYS A 54 4.25 3.55 13.46
N LYS A 55 3.25 3.07 14.20
CA LYS A 55 1.84 3.13 13.79
C LYS A 55 1.38 4.58 13.62
N ASP A 56 1.65 5.44 14.59
CA ASP A 56 1.28 6.86 14.53
C ASP A 56 1.97 7.58 13.37
N TYR A 57 3.23 7.28 13.14
CA TYR A 57 4.00 7.86 12.04
C TYR A 57 3.41 7.52 10.67
N TYR A 58 3.11 6.25 10.44
CA TYR A 58 2.53 5.83 9.15
C TYR A 58 1.06 6.21 8.99
N ALA A 59 0.33 6.44 10.08
CA ALA A 59 -1.04 6.92 10.02
C ALA A 59 -1.15 8.36 9.45
N THR A 60 -0.08 9.15 9.57
CA THR A 60 -0.05 10.56 9.14
C THR A 60 0.73 10.79 7.85
N ARG A 61 1.32 9.75 7.26
CA ARG A 61 2.17 9.87 6.07
C ARG A 61 1.69 8.99 4.93
N ALA A 62 1.96 9.44 3.70
CA ALA A 62 1.76 8.61 2.52
C ALA A 62 2.63 7.35 2.64
N TYR A 63 1.98 6.19 2.56
CA TYR A 63 2.67 4.91 2.52
C TYR A 63 3.41 4.77 1.19
N PHE A 64 4.70 4.43 1.27
CA PHE A 64 5.48 4.06 0.11
C PHE A 64 6.44 2.93 0.47
N ASN A 65 6.25 1.78 -0.16
CA ASN A 65 7.09 0.61 0.02
C ASN A 65 7.81 0.30 -1.31
N ASN A 66 9.14 0.42 -1.30
CA ASN A 66 9.99 0.15 -2.45
C ASN A 66 10.86 -1.12 -2.28
N THR A 67 10.53 -1.97 -1.33
CA THR A 67 11.27 -3.22 -1.06
C THR A 67 10.88 -4.38 -1.96
N HIS A 68 9.85 -4.19 -2.81
CA HIS A 68 9.41 -5.19 -3.78
C HIS A 68 10.15 -5.00 -5.11
N ASP A 69 10.64 -6.09 -5.69
CA ASP A 69 11.07 -6.25 -7.08
C ASP A 69 11.66 -4.98 -7.74
N ASN A 70 12.93 -4.71 -7.67
CA ASN A 70 13.61 -3.64 -8.43
C ASN A 70 12.70 -2.41 -8.71
N MET A 71 12.16 -1.81 -7.66
CA MET A 71 11.22 -0.69 -7.74
C MET A 71 11.90 0.56 -8.32
N ASN A 72 11.93 0.62 -9.64
CA ASN A 72 12.38 1.79 -10.39
C ASN A 72 11.18 2.60 -10.91
N ASN A 73 11.43 3.73 -11.53
CA ASN A 73 10.43 4.63 -12.09
C ASN A 73 9.95 4.23 -13.50
N VAL A 74 10.55 3.21 -14.10
CA VAL A 74 10.16 2.66 -15.40
C VAL A 74 9.63 1.25 -15.20
N TRP A 75 8.37 1.03 -15.56
CA TRP A 75 7.68 -0.23 -15.34
C TRP A 75 7.41 -0.93 -16.67
N HIS A 76 7.93 -2.15 -16.82
CA HIS A 76 7.76 -2.96 -18.02
C HIS A 76 6.75 -4.07 -17.77
N PHE A 77 5.58 -3.98 -18.39
CA PHE A 77 4.56 -5.03 -18.36
C PHE A 77 4.14 -5.41 -19.77
N ALA A 78 3.97 -6.69 -20.01
CA ALA A 78 3.40 -7.16 -21.26
C ALA A 78 1.97 -6.63 -21.42
N ARG A 79 1.63 -6.20 -22.63
CA ARG A 79 0.26 -5.80 -22.94
C ARG A 79 -0.68 -7.01 -22.76
N HIS A 80 -1.80 -6.77 -22.11
CA HIS A 80 -2.81 -7.80 -21.97
C HIS A 80 -3.30 -8.27 -23.34
N LYS A 81 -3.24 -9.57 -23.60
CA LYS A 81 -3.86 -10.14 -24.82
C LYS A 81 -5.37 -10.12 -24.63
N LYS A 82 -6.11 -9.63 -25.60
CA LYS A 82 -7.57 -9.73 -25.62
C LYS A 82 -7.94 -11.20 -25.77
N ASP A 83 -8.30 -11.85 -24.69
CA ASP A 83 -8.78 -13.23 -24.70
C ASP A 83 -10.31 -13.34 -24.73
N GLY A 84 -10.99 -12.20 -24.84
CA GLY A 84 -12.46 -12.13 -24.83
C GLY A 84 -13.09 -12.21 -23.42
N SER A 85 -12.31 -12.53 -22.40
CA SER A 85 -12.82 -12.73 -21.03
C SER A 85 -13.18 -11.41 -20.30
N GLU A 86 -12.81 -10.27 -20.85
CA GLU A 86 -12.94 -8.96 -20.22
C GLU A 86 -14.09 -8.11 -20.79
N GLY A 87 -15.14 -8.76 -21.31
CA GLY A 87 -16.33 -8.06 -21.76
C GLY A 87 -16.11 -7.05 -22.89
N GLY A 88 -15.02 -7.19 -23.67
CA GLY A 88 -14.72 -6.31 -24.79
C GLY A 88 -14.19 -4.92 -24.41
N HIS A 89 -13.72 -4.71 -23.21
CA HIS A 89 -13.10 -3.43 -22.82
C HIS A 89 -11.94 -3.07 -23.76
N ALA A 90 -11.92 -1.83 -24.24
CA ALA A 90 -10.98 -1.41 -25.28
C ALA A 90 -9.51 -1.44 -24.80
N THR A 91 -9.27 -1.17 -23.53
CA THR A 91 -7.92 -1.01 -22.95
C THR A 91 -7.82 -1.58 -21.52
N PRO A 92 -7.99 -2.90 -21.31
CA PRO A 92 -7.82 -3.48 -19.98
C PRO A 92 -6.37 -3.31 -19.53
N LYS A 93 -6.17 -2.93 -18.27
CA LYS A 93 -4.83 -2.81 -17.70
C LYS A 93 -4.34 -4.18 -17.23
N PRO A 94 -3.05 -4.52 -17.40
CA PRO A 94 -2.49 -5.73 -16.83
C PRO A 94 -2.64 -5.74 -15.31
N ILE A 95 -3.12 -6.85 -14.74
CA ILE A 95 -3.26 -7.00 -13.28
C ILE A 95 -1.92 -6.76 -12.56
N PRO A 96 -0.76 -7.33 -13.02
CA PRO A 96 0.53 -7.07 -12.37
C PRO A 96 0.94 -5.58 -12.30
N LEU A 97 0.48 -4.75 -13.24
CA LEU A 97 0.69 -3.30 -13.18
C LEU A 97 -0.07 -2.68 -12.00
N CYS A 98 -1.35 -3.05 -11.83
CA CYS A 98 -2.16 -2.60 -10.71
C CYS A 98 -1.62 -3.13 -9.37
N GLU A 99 -1.22 -4.40 -9.31
CA GLU A 99 -0.60 -4.99 -8.13
C GLU A 99 0.65 -4.24 -7.69
N ARG A 100 1.53 -3.90 -8.64
CA ARG A 100 2.75 -3.15 -8.34
C ARG A 100 2.45 -1.79 -7.72
N ALA A 101 1.49 -1.05 -8.29
CA ALA A 101 1.05 0.23 -7.76
C ALA A 101 0.46 0.08 -6.34
N ILE A 102 -0.38 -0.93 -6.13
CA ILE A 102 -1.00 -1.20 -4.82
C ILE A 102 0.06 -1.59 -3.79
N LYS A 103 0.96 -2.53 -4.10
CA LYS A 103 2.04 -2.96 -3.20
C LYS A 103 2.93 -1.80 -2.77
N SER A 104 3.20 -0.85 -3.67
CA SER A 104 4.05 0.30 -3.35
C SER A 104 3.36 1.38 -2.53
N SER A 105 2.03 1.54 -2.67
CA SER A 105 1.34 2.74 -2.19
C SER A 105 0.18 2.47 -1.22
N CYS A 106 -0.21 1.21 -1.05
CA CYS A 106 -1.29 0.81 -0.15
C CYS A 106 -0.77 -0.21 0.88
N PRO A 107 -0.85 0.08 2.19
CA PRO A 107 -0.45 -0.87 3.23
C PRO A 107 -1.33 -2.12 3.20
N ASP A 108 -0.90 -3.16 3.93
CA ASP A 108 -1.72 -4.35 4.14
C ASP A 108 -3.03 -3.94 4.84
N ASP A 109 -4.14 -4.58 4.46
CA ASP A 109 -5.50 -4.23 4.89
C ASP A 109 -5.96 -2.80 4.53
N GLY A 110 -5.21 -2.11 3.68
CA GLY A 110 -5.50 -0.76 3.23
C GLY A 110 -6.68 -0.69 2.26
N LEU A 111 -7.09 0.54 1.94
CA LEU A 111 -8.18 0.86 1.02
C LEU A 111 -7.63 1.44 -0.27
N VAL A 112 -8.01 0.82 -1.38
CA VAL A 112 -7.77 1.31 -2.74
C VAL A 112 -9.04 1.98 -3.25
N ILE A 113 -8.91 3.13 -3.90
CA ILE A 113 -10.02 3.82 -4.56
C ILE A 113 -9.68 4.00 -6.04
N ASP A 114 -10.61 3.59 -6.91
CA ASP A 114 -10.50 3.77 -8.35
C ASP A 114 -11.81 4.38 -8.89
N SER A 115 -11.73 5.61 -9.35
CA SER A 115 -12.89 6.36 -9.85
C SER A 115 -13.23 6.04 -11.30
N PHE A 116 -12.44 5.22 -11.99
CA PHE A 116 -12.59 4.85 -13.40
C PHE A 116 -12.28 3.38 -13.62
N MET A 117 -13.08 2.52 -12.98
CA MET A 117 -12.82 1.09 -12.85
C MET A 117 -12.65 0.32 -14.16
N GLY A 118 -13.36 0.73 -15.22
CA GLY A 118 -13.33 0.03 -16.50
C GLY A 118 -13.68 -1.45 -16.35
N SER A 119 -12.77 -2.34 -16.72
CA SER A 119 -12.95 -3.80 -16.58
C SER A 119 -12.63 -4.35 -15.18
N GLY A 120 -12.30 -3.52 -14.19
CA GLY A 120 -12.07 -3.94 -12.81
C GLY A 120 -10.68 -4.51 -12.51
N SER A 121 -9.66 -4.21 -13.33
CA SER A 121 -8.30 -4.72 -13.08
C SER A 121 -7.75 -4.30 -11.72
N THR A 122 -8.04 -3.08 -11.28
CA THR A 122 -7.66 -2.57 -9.95
C THR A 122 -8.34 -3.35 -8.83
N MET A 123 -9.64 -3.67 -8.99
CA MET A 123 -10.39 -4.43 -7.98
C MET A 123 -9.86 -5.85 -7.85
N VAL A 124 -9.60 -6.52 -8.97
CA VAL A 124 -8.97 -7.86 -9.00
C VAL A 124 -7.62 -7.84 -8.28
N ALA A 125 -6.75 -6.89 -8.63
CA ALA A 125 -5.44 -6.77 -8.01
C ALA A 125 -5.52 -6.49 -6.50
N ALA A 126 -6.43 -5.62 -6.08
CA ALA A 126 -6.65 -5.32 -4.67
C ALA A 126 -7.13 -6.55 -3.89
N HIS A 127 -8.09 -7.30 -4.44
CA HIS A 127 -8.58 -8.54 -3.84
C HIS A 127 -7.48 -9.60 -3.68
N GLN A 128 -6.68 -9.84 -4.74
CA GLN A 128 -5.56 -10.79 -4.70
C GLN A 128 -4.49 -10.40 -3.67
N LEU A 129 -4.40 -9.13 -3.34
CA LEU A 129 -3.47 -8.59 -2.36
C LEU A 129 -4.10 -8.38 -0.97
N ASN A 130 -5.31 -8.86 -0.71
CA ASN A 130 -6.05 -8.65 0.54
C ASN A 130 -6.23 -7.17 0.91
N ARG A 131 -6.50 -6.30 -0.07
CA ARG A 131 -6.85 -4.89 0.15
C ARG A 131 -8.32 -4.68 -0.15
N LYS A 132 -8.96 -3.76 0.56
CA LYS A 132 -10.31 -3.27 0.23
C LYS A 132 -10.23 -2.40 -1.01
N CYS A 133 -11.26 -2.48 -1.87
CA CYS A 133 -11.33 -1.63 -3.05
C CYS A 133 -12.71 -1.01 -3.19
N TYR A 134 -12.77 0.31 -3.33
CA TYR A 134 -13.95 1.05 -3.73
C TYR A 134 -13.74 1.59 -5.13
N GLY A 135 -14.71 1.36 -5.99
CA GLY A 135 -14.62 1.76 -7.37
C GLY A 135 -15.90 2.41 -7.89
N MET A 136 -15.74 3.26 -8.88
CA MET A 136 -16.83 3.84 -9.64
C MET A 136 -16.68 3.49 -11.10
N GLU A 137 -17.79 3.16 -11.76
CA GLU A 137 -17.86 2.93 -13.18
C GLU A 137 -19.18 3.50 -13.71
N LEU A 138 -19.09 4.26 -14.80
CA LEU A 138 -20.25 4.94 -15.37
C LEU A 138 -21.08 4.01 -16.25
N ASP A 139 -20.44 3.10 -16.99
CA ASP A 139 -21.11 2.21 -17.94
C ASP A 139 -21.64 0.97 -17.21
N PRO A 140 -22.97 0.76 -17.15
CA PRO A 140 -23.57 -0.41 -16.52
C PRO A 140 -23.05 -1.75 -17.06
N LYS A 141 -22.67 -1.78 -18.34
CA LYS A 141 -22.05 -2.96 -18.96
C LYS A 141 -20.76 -3.36 -18.25
N TYR A 142 -19.89 -2.35 -17.97
CA TYR A 142 -18.64 -2.61 -17.27
C TYR A 142 -18.85 -2.90 -15.80
N CYS A 143 -19.86 -2.31 -15.17
CA CYS A 143 -20.27 -2.73 -13.83
C CYS A 143 -20.57 -4.23 -13.78
N GLN A 144 -21.33 -4.75 -14.74
CA GLN A 144 -21.62 -6.19 -14.81
C GLN A 144 -20.36 -7.02 -15.08
N VAL A 145 -19.47 -6.56 -15.96
CA VAL A 145 -18.17 -7.21 -16.22
C VAL A 145 -17.33 -7.33 -14.96
N ILE A 146 -17.31 -6.28 -14.12
CA ILE A 146 -16.60 -6.30 -12.84
C ILE A 146 -17.19 -7.36 -11.92
N VAL A 147 -18.49 -7.39 -11.76
CA VAL A 147 -19.20 -8.37 -10.91
C VAL A 147 -18.90 -9.80 -11.38
N ASP A 148 -19.05 -10.06 -12.68
CA ASP A 148 -18.80 -11.38 -13.25
C ASP A 148 -17.35 -11.82 -13.08
N ARG A 149 -16.43 -10.88 -13.25
CA ARG A 149 -14.99 -11.12 -13.09
C ARG A 149 -14.61 -11.45 -11.66
N MET A 150 -15.16 -10.72 -10.69
CA MET A 150 -14.92 -10.96 -9.27
C MET A 150 -15.52 -12.31 -8.83
N HIS A 151 -16.74 -12.64 -9.26
CA HIS A 151 -17.36 -13.92 -8.96
C HIS A 151 -16.59 -15.10 -9.58
N LYS A 152 -16.06 -14.93 -10.78
CA LYS A 152 -15.21 -15.95 -11.43
C LYS A 152 -13.88 -16.12 -10.69
N LEU A 153 -13.31 -15.03 -10.17
CA LEU A 153 -12.06 -15.05 -9.42
C LEU A 153 -12.22 -15.74 -8.07
N ASP A 154 -13.29 -15.44 -7.38
CA ASP A 154 -13.60 -15.98 -6.06
C ASP A 154 -15.12 -16.24 -5.95
N PRO A 155 -15.57 -17.47 -6.22
CA PRO A 155 -17.00 -17.83 -6.14
C PRO A 155 -17.60 -17.75 -4.73
N SER A 156 -16.78 -17.62 -3.69
CA SER A 156 -17.25 -17.48 -2.31
C SER A 156 -17.70 -16.07 -1.95
N LEU A 157 -17.45 -15.09 -2.83
CA LEU A 157 -17.83 -13.70 -2.59
C LEU A 157 -19.36 -13.55 -2.57
N GLU A 158 -19.87 -13.02 -1.48
CA GLU A 158 -21.26 -12.58 -1.39
C GLU A 158 -21.42 -11.28 -2.19
N ILE A 159 -22.24 -11.33 -3.25
CA ILE A 159 -22.57 -10.15 -4.04
C ILE A 159 -23.87 -9.54 -3.55
N LYS A 160 -23.88 -8.22 -3.36
CA LYS A 160 -25.07 -7.47 -2.95
C LYS A 160 -25.32 -6.29 -3.89
N ILE A 161 -26.58 -6.05 -4.21
CA ILE A 161 -27.05 -4.83 -4.87
C ILE A 161 -27.91 -4.05 -3.89
N ASN A 162 -27.52 -2.83 -3.56
CA ASN A 162 -28.23 -1.98 -2.58
C ASN A 162 -28.44 -2.69 -1.23
N GLY A 163 -27.45 -3.44 -0.78
CA GLY A 163 -27.48 -4.17 0.48
C GLY A 163 -28.28 -5.47 0.47
N LYS A 164 -28.89 -5.86 -0.65
CA LYS A 164 -29.63 -7.12 -0.80
C LYS A 164 -28.78 -8.13 -1.56
N PRO A 165 -28.80 -9.43 -1.18
CA PRO A 165 -28.10 -10.48 -1.92
C PRO A 165 -28.50 -10.43 -3.41
N TYR A 166 -27.52 -10.62 -4.27
CA TYR A 166 -27.70 -10.71 -5.72
C TYR A 166 -27.50 -12.16 -6.15
N ASP A 167 -28.62 -12.83 -6.44
CA ASP A 167 -28.60 -14.16 -7.04
C ASP A 167 -28.51 -14.02 -8.57
N LYS A 168 -27.52 -14.68 -9.16
CA LYS A 168 -27.21 -14.62 -10.59
C LYS A 168 -27.96 -15.70 -11.34
#